data_9158a798b23580537d98ad5fc5138ab5
#
_entry.id   9158a798b23580537d98ad5fc5138ab5
#
_cell.length_a   1.000
_cell.length_b   1.000
_cell.length_c   1.000
_cell.angle_alpha   90.00
_cell.angle_beta   90.00
_cell.angle_gamma   90.00
#
_symmetry.space_group_name_H-M   'P 1'
#
loop_
_entity.id
_entity.type
_entity.pdbx_description
1 polymer ?
#
loop_
_entity_poly.entity_id
_entity_poly.type
_entity_poly.pdbx_seq_one_letter_code
_entity_poly.pdbx_strand_id
1 'polypeptide(L)'
;KLDIKDFFGSITFPVVHRSAFNSRYFPASVGTLLTSLCCLNDCLPQGSPASAAISNLVMKPFDEYMDGWCRERSITYSRYCDDMTFSGDFSAAEVIRKVKGFLGAMGFELNRSKTKILTRRTRQSVTGIVVNDKVSVPASYRKEVRQDVYYCMKFGVQAHLERRGEEKYLKMGPAGEVRYLTSLLGKIGFILSAAPGDIWFTEAKEAVKSLLREAAEPVPE
;
A
#
# COMPACT_ATOMS: atom_id res chain seq x y z
N LYS A 1 4.55 15.40 0.56
CA LYS A 1 3.89 14.29 1.24
C LYS A 1 3.71 14.61 2.70
N LEU A 2 2.55 14.29 3.24
CA LEU A 2 2.21 14.48 4.64
C LEU A 2 1.68 13.15 5.20
N ASP A 3 1.87 12.91 6.49
CA ASP A 3 1.48 11.68 7.18
C ASP A 3 0.77 12.06 8.47
N ILE A 4 -0.27 11.34 8.84
CA ILE A 4 -1.01 11.54 10.09
C ILE A 4 -0.36 10.68 11.18
N LYS A 5 -0.07 11.30 12.33
CA LYS A 5 0.53 10.61 13.46
C LYS A 5 -0.48 9.68 14.10
N ASP A 6 -0.06 8.43 14.37
CA ASP A 6 -0.88 7.40 15.03
C ASP A 6 -2.33 7.35 14.51
N PHE A 7 -2.47 7.25 13.18
CA PHE A 7 -3.74 7.45 12.49
C PHE A 7 -4.87 6.57 13.03
N PHE A 8 -4.67 5.25 13.02
CA PHE A 8 -5.73 4.34 13.48
C PHE A 8 -5.99 4.44 14.97
N GLY A 9 -4.95 4.61 15.81
CA GLY A 9 -5.08 4.81 17.24
C GLY A 9 -5.79 6.11 17.62
N SER A 10 -5.74 7.11 16.74
CA SER A 10 -6.47 8.39 16.92
C SER A 10 -7.96 8.31 16.54
N ILE A 11 -8.40 7.24 15.85
CA ILE A 11 -9.80 7.02 15.49
C ILE A 11 -10.49 6.22 16.58
N THR A 12 -11.06 6.95 17.53
CA THR A 12 -11.69 6.37 18.73
C THR A 12 -13.09 5.81 18.46
N PHE A 13 -13.59 4.97 19.37
CA PHE A 13 -14.92 4.38 19.32
C PHE A 13 -16.03 5.40 19.02
N PRO A 14 -16.13 6.58 19.68
CA PRO A 14 -17.17 7.57 19.36
C PRO A 14 -17.04 8.11 17.92
N VAL A 15 -15.82 8.25 17.42
CA VAL A 15 -15.57 8.70 16.04
C VAL A 15 -16.04 7.65 15.04
N VAL A 16 -15.72 6.37 15.27
CA VAL A 16 -16.18 5.25 14.44
C VAL A 16 -17.70 5.16 14.43
N HIS A 17 -18.32 5.18 15.63
CA HIS A 17 -19.79 5.10 15.76
C HIS A 17 -20.47 6.23 14.98
N ARG A 18 -20.03 7.47 15.16
CA ARG A 18 -20.61 8.64 14.48
C ARG A 18 -20.43 8.63 12.97
N SER A 19 -19.26 8.15 12.48
CA SER A 19 -18.93 8.24 11.06
C SER A 19 -19.42 7.04 10.25
N ALA A 20 -19.41 5.82 10.82
CA ALA A 20 -19.73 4.59 10.12
C ALA A 20 -21.09 3.98 10.53
N PHE A 21 -21.45 4.01 11.81
CA PHE A 21 -22.56 3.24 12.36
C PHE A 21 -23.56 4.11 13.14
N ASN A 22 -23.79 5.34 12.69
CA ASN A 22 -24.67 6.30 13.35
C ASN A 22 -26.15 5.91 13.26
N SER A 23 -26.98 6.53 14.11
CA SER A 23 -28.40 6.27 14.24
C SER A 23 -29.25 6.62 13.01
N ARG A 24 -28.68 7.30 12.02
CA ARG A 24 -29.36 7.56 10.74
C ARG A 24 -29.57 6.29 9.92
N TYR A 25 -28.64 5.33 10.05
CA TYR A 25 -28.64 4.10 9.24
C TYR A 25 -28.85 2.83 10.06
N PHE A 26 -28.56 2.87 11.35
CA PHE A 26 -28.63 1.71 12.24
C PHE A 26 -29.38 2.05 13.54
N PRO A 27 -30.19 1.14 14.11
CA PRO A 27 -30.65 1.26 15.48
C PRO A 27 -29.48 1.41 16.46
N ALA A 28 -29.63 2.18 17.51
CA ALA A 28 -28.52 2.52 18.43
C ALA A 28 -27.76 1.30 18.98
N SER A 29 -28.49 0.24 19.36
CA SER A 29 -27.88 -1.02 19.85
C SER A 29 -27.06 -1.73 18.77
N VAL A 30 -27.54 -1.74 17.53
CA VAL A 30 -26.83 -2.34 16.40
C VAL A 30 -25.58 -1.52 16.04
N GLY A 31 -25.71 -0.20 15.97
CA GLY A 31 -24.56 0.70 15.72
C GLY A 31 -23.46 0.53 16.78
N THR A 32 -23.83 0.44 18.07
CA THR A 32 -22.88 0.19 19.16
C THR A 32 -22.20 -1.17 19.02
N LEU A 33 -22.96 -2.23 18.71
CA LEU A 33 -22.41 -3.58 18.51
C LEU A 33 -21.41 -3.61 17.33
N LEU A 34 -21.79 -3.05 16.18
CA LEU A 34 -20.90 -3.00 15.01
C LEU A 34 -19.64 -2.21 15.32
N THR A 35 -19.73 -1.10 16.05
CA THR A 35 -18.57 -0.33 16.47
C THR A 35 -17.65 -1.14 17.39
N SER A 36 -18.24 -1.89 18.37
CA SER A 36 -17.46 -2.75 19.27
C SER A 36 -16.71 -3.85 18.53
N LEU A 37 -17.30 -4.43 17.47
CA LEU A 37 -16.66 -5.45 16.65
C LEU A 37 -15.49 -4.90 15.79
N CYS A 38 -15.51 -3.60 15.51
CA CYS A 38 -14.48 -2.94 14.69
C CYS A 38 -13.37 -2.29 15.49
N CYS A 39 -13.56 -2.06 16.81
CA CYS A 39 -12.59 -1.40 17.69
C CYS A 39 -11.89 -2.41 18.60
N LEU A 40 -10.63 -2.12 18.91
CA LEU A 40 -9.84 -2.80 19.92
C LEU A 40 -9.23 -1.74 20.83
N ASN A 41 -9.41 -1.88 22.17
CA ASN A 41 -8.98 -0.88 23.13
C ASN A 41 -9.48 0.53 22.78
N ASP A 42 -10.80 0.65 22.50
CA ASP A 42 -11.50 1.89 22.14
C ASP A 42 -11.01 2.64 20.91
N CYS A 43 -10.21 2.03 20.03
CA CYS A 43 -9.77 2.64 18.78
C CYS A 43 -9.73 1.62 17.62
N LEU A 44 -9.55 2.09 16.39
CA LEU A 44 -9.36 1.21 15.24
C LEU A 44 -8.02 0.46 15.33
N PRO A 45 -8.04 -0.88 15.25
CA PRO A 45 -6.80 -1.66 15.28
C PRO A 45 -6.04 -1.55 13.97
N GLN A 46 -4.72 -1.45 14.05
CA GLN A 46 -3.85 -1.57 12.88
C GLN A 46 -3.83 -3.04 12.41
N GLY A 47 -4.03 -3.24 11.11
CA GLY A 47 -4.02 -4.57 10.48
C GLY A 47 -5.40 -5.23 10.35
N SER A 48 -6.48 -4.67 10.90
CA SER A 48 -7.84 -5.15 10.64
C SER A 48 -8.28 -4.80 9.20
N PRO A 49 -8.91 -5.73 8.46
CA PRO A 49 -9.44 -5.46 7.13
C PRO A 49 -10.48 -4.32 7.08
N ALA A 50 -11.26 -4.15 8.15
CA ALA A 50 -12.28 -3.12 8.25
C ALA A 50 -11.71 -1.72 8.53
N SER A 51 -10.55 -1.63 9.18
CA SER A 51 -10.00 -0.35 9.65
C SER A 51 -9.74 0.64 8.51
N ALA A 52 -9.23 0.19 7.37
CA ALA A 52 -8.99 1.06 6.21
C ALA A 52 -10.30 1.64 5.64
N ALA A 53 -11.35 0.83 5.51
CA ALA A 53 -12.66 1.26 5.02
C ALA A 53 -13.32 2.26 5.98
N ILE A 54 -13.32 1.96 7.28
CA ILE A 54 -13.89 2.84 8.31
C ILE A 54 -13.12 4.16 8.38
N SER A 55 -11.79 4.12 8.31
CA SER A 55 -10.97 5.34 8.31
C SER A 55 -11.28 6.25 7.11
N ASN A 56 -11.64 5.69 5.96
CA ASN A 56 -12.09 6.48 4.82
C ASN A 56 -13.43 7.17 5.08
N LEU A 57 -14.36 6.53 5.78
CA LEU A 57 -15.61 7.18 6.19
C LEU A 57 -15.36 8.32 7.18
N VAL A 58 -14.45 8.13 8.13
CA VAL A 58 -14.03 9.18 9.07
C VAL A 58 -13.41 10.37 8.36
N MET A 59 -12.54 10.12 7.38
CA MET A 59 -11.82 11.15 6.65
C MET A 59 -12.61 11.78 5.50
N LYS A 60 -13.80 11.28 5.18
CA LYS A 60 -14.62 11.78 4.07
C LYS A 60 -14.82 13.30 4.09
N PRO A 61 -15.17 13.96 5.21
CA PRO A 61 -15.32 15.43 5.22
C PRO A 61 -14.02 16.17 4.93
N PHE A 62 -12.89 15.62 5.38
CA PHE A 62 -11.56 16.16 5.08
C PHE A 62 -11.22 16.01 3.61
N ASP A 63 -11.44 14.82 3.04
CA ASP A 63 -11.13 14.55 1.64
C ASP A 63 -11.96 15.41 0.68
N GLU A 64 -13.27 15.53 0.92
CA GLU A 64 -14.18 16.38 0.12
C GLU A 64 -13.74 17.84 0.14
N TYR A 65 -13.39 18.36 1.31
CA TYR A 65 -12.90 19.73 1.46
C TYR A 65 -11.55 19.93 0.76
N MET A 66 -10.59 19.04 1.02
CA MET A 66 -9.23 19.16 0.46
C MET A 66 -9.21 18.97 -1.06
N ASP A 67 -10.03 18.08 -1.59
CA ASP A 67 -10.15 17.88 -3.04
C ASP A 67 -10.67 19.17 -3.72
N GLY A 68 -11.73 19.77 -3.20
CA GLY A 68 -12.25 21.05 -3.73
C GLY A 68 -11.21 22.18 -3.64
N TRP A 69 -10.59 22.35 -2.46
CA TRP A 69 -9.57 23.38 -2.23
C TRP A 69 -8.34 23.21 -3.14
N CYS A 70 -7.92 21.97 -3.39
CA CYS A 70 -6.80 21.63 -4.26
C CYS A 70 -7.13 21.86 -5.74
N ARG A 71 -8.33 21.47 -6.19
CA ARG A 71 -8.77 21.67 -7.59
C ARG A 71 -8.76 23.13 -7.99
N GLU A 72 -9.28 24.03 -7.14
CA GLU A 72 -9.26 25.48 -7.38
C GLU A 72 -7.85 26.04 -7.59
N ARG A 73 -6.80 25.32 -7.13
CA ARG A 73 -5.39 25.73 -7.19
C ARG A 73 -4.55 24.89 -8.14
N SER A 74 -5.18 24.05 -8.95
CA SER A 74 -4.48 23.12 -9.85
C SER A 74 -3.49 22.20 -9.11
N ILE A 75 -3.82 21.83 -7.87
CA ILE A 75 -3.08 20.86 -7.05
C ILE A 75 -3.77 19.51 -7.16
N THR A 76 -3.02 18.46 -7.50
CA THR A 76 -3.52 17.08 -7.43
C THR A 76 -3.36 16.57 -6.02
N TYR A 77 -4.47 16.11 -5.42
CA TYR A 77 -4.54 15.53 -4.08
C TYR A 77 -4.88 14.04 -4.15
N SER A 78 -4.23 13.26 -3.31
CA SER A 78 -4.61 11.86 -3.06
C SER A 78 -4.22 11.45 -1.65
N ARG A 79 -5.01 10.54 -1.05
CA ARG A 79 -4.74 9.97 0.27
C ARG A 79 -4.87 8.45 0.24
N TYR A 80 -3.96 7.80 0.92
CA TYR A 80 -4.02 6.38 1.24
C TYR A 80 -3.84 6.21 2.75
N CYS A 81 -4.92 5.92 3.48
CA CYS A 81 -4.96 5.90 4.94
C CYS A 81 -4.40 7.20 5.55
N ASP A 82 -3.23 7.14 6.14
CA ASP A 82 -2.50 8.24 6.79
C ASP A 82 -1.59 9.03 5.83
N ASP A 83 -1.23 8.46 4.66
CA ASP A 83 -0.28 9.05 3.71
C ASP A 83 -1.01 9.95 2.69
N MET A 84 -0.79 11.25 2.77
CA MET A 84 -1.35 12.26 1.86
C MET A 84 -0.28 12.74 0.89
N THR A 85 -0.62 12.79 -0.39
CA THR A 85 0.24 13.28 -1.46
C THR A 85 -0.41 14.48 -2.14
N PHE A 86 0.35 15.55 -2.28
CA PHE A 86 -0.01 16.77 -3.03
C PHE A 86 1.02 16.96 -4.12
N SER A 87 0.58 17.20 -5.36
CA SER A 87 1.46 17.45 -6.49
C SER A 87 0.93 18.60 -7.36
N GLY A 88 1.85 19.41 -7.88
CA GLY A 88 1.58 20.61 -8.64
C GLY A 88 2.61 21.70 -8.37
N ASP A 89 2.32 22.92 -8.81
CA ASP A 89 3.12 24.10 -8.50
C ASP A 89 2.40 24.92 -7.42
N PHE A 90 2.87 24.83 -6.17
CA PHE A 90 2.20 25.43 -5.02
C PHE A 90 3.16 25.72 -3.86
N SER A 91 2.73 26.57 -2.94
CA SER A 91 3.41 26.78 -1.66
C SER A 91 3.18 25.61 -0.71
N ALA A 92 4.22 24.83 -0.45
CA ALA A 92 4.15 23.72 0.51
C ALA A 92 3.74 24.18 1.92
N ALA A 93 4.17 25.38 2.33
CA ALA A 93 3.81 25.95 3.63
C ALA A 93 2.29 26.24 3.74
N GLU A 94 1.66 26.68 2.65
CA GLU A 94 0.22 26.92 2.61
C GLU A 94 -0.57 25.62 2.75
N VAL A 95 -0.20 24.60 1.97
CA VAL A 95 -0.82 23.26 2.05
C VAL A 95 -0.68 22.68 3.46
N ILE A 96 0.53 22.70 4.04
CA ILE A 96 0.78 22.18 5.40
C ILE A 96 -0.09 22.91 6.42
N ARG A 97 -0.17 24.24 6.37
CA ARG A 97 -0.99 25.05 7.28
C ARG A 97 -2.47 24.69 7.16
N LYS A 98 -2.97 24.52 5.92
CA LYS A 98 -4.36 24.18 5.63
C LYS A 98 -4.72 22.80 6.17
N VAL A 99 -3.92 21.80 5.84
CA VAL A 99 -4.08 20.41 6.31
C VAL A 99 -4.02 20.35 7.83
N LYS A 100 -3.01 20.99 8.45
CA LYS A 100 -2.87 21.01 9.91
C LYS A 100 -4.08 21.62 10.60
N GLY A 101 -4.63 22.72 10.08
CA GLY A 101 -5.81 23.38 10.65
C GLY A 101 -7.04 22.47 10.63
N PHE A 102 -7.31 21.82 9.50
CA PHE A 102 -8.46 20.93 9.37
C PHE A 102 -8.32 19.66 10.21
N LEU A 103 -7.16 18.98 10.10
CA LEU A 103 -6.89 17.78 10.90
C LEU A 103 -6.95 18.06 12.39
N GLY A 104 -6.42 19.20 12.84
CA GLY A 104 -6.50 19.62 14.24
C GLY A 104 -7.94 19.80 14.73
N ALA A 105 -8.83 20.33 13.89
CA ALA A 105 -10.26 20.44 14.20
C ALA A 105 -10.95 19.08 14.31
N MET A 106 -10.42 18.05 13.63
CA MET A 106 -10.90 16.66 13.70
C MET A 106 -10.25 15.86 14.84
N GLY A 107 -9.27 16.41 15.56
CA GLY A 107 -8.53 15.71 16.61
C GLY A 107 -7.31 14.93 16.15
N PHE A 108 -6.88 15.13 14.89
CA PHE A 108 -5.68 14.49 14.32
C PHE A 108 -4.45 15.40 14.37
N GLU A 109 -3.28 14.80 14.39
CA GLU A 109 -2.00 15.50 14.35
C GLU A 109 -1.15 15.05 13.17
N LEU A 110 -0.47 16.03 12.48
CA LEU A 110 0.50 15.73 11.45
C LEU A 110 1.80 15.18 12.04
N ASN A 111 2.33 14.13 11.42
CA ASN A 111 3.64 13.60 11.72
C ASN A 111 4.72 14.46 11.06
N ARG A 112 5.35 15.33 11.86
CA ARG A 112 6.39 16.25 11.37
C ARG A 112 7.62 15.52 10.84
N SER A 113 8.01 14.41 11.44
CA SER A 113 9.20 13.65 11.03
C SER A 113 9.04 12.96 9.69
N LYS A 114 7.81 12.65 9.29
CA LYS A 114 7.48 12.03 8.00
C LYS A 114 7.04 13.04 6.93
N THR A 115 6.89 14.32 7.28
CA THR A 115 6.59 15.38 6.30
C THR A 115 7.74 15.56 5.33
N LYS A 116 7.47 15.42 4.01
CA LYS A 116 8.50 15.51 2.95
C LYS A 116 8.05 16.48 1.86
N ILE A 117 8.92 17.46 1.57
CA ILE A 117 8.79 18.34 0.41
C ILE A 117 9.77 17.83 -0.64
N LEU A 118 9.25 17.38 -1.78
CA LEU A 118 10.03 16.79 -2.87
C LEU A 118 9.99 17.74 -4.07
N THR A 119 11.13 18.04 -4.64
CA THR A 119 11.25 18.83 -5.87
C THR A 119 11.34 17.91 -7.09
N ARG A 120 11.21 18.47 -8.31
CA ARG A 120 11.38 17.71 -9.57
C ARG A 120 12.74 17.03 -9.69
N ARG A 121 13.78 17.58 -9.04
CA ARG A 121 15.14 17.02 -9.06
C ARG A 121 15.35 15.85 -8.11
N THR A 122 14.42 15.61 -7.18
CA THR A 122 14.48 14.51 -6.23
C THR A 122 13.60 13.35 -6.70
N ARG A 123 13.97 12.14 -6.31
CA ARG A 123 13.13 10.96 -6.58
C ARG A 123 11.79 11.09 -5.86
N GLN A 124 10.73 11.12 -6.65
CA GLN A 124 9.35 11.15 -6.16
C GLN A 124 8.77 9.74 -6.19
N SER A 125 8.28 9.27 -5.06
CA SER A 125 7.62 7.97 -4.98
C SER A 125 6.33 8.05 -4.19
N VAL A 126 5.29 7.36 -4.66
CA VAL A 126 3.98 7.24 -4.01
C VAL A 126 3.69 5.76 -3.87
N THR A 127 3.43 5.28 -2.64
CA THR A 127 3.18 3.85 -2.34
C THR A 127 4.20 2.88 -2.95
N GLY A 128 5.49 3.28 -2.96
CA GLY A 128 6.58 2.46 -3.53
C GLY A 128 6.82 2.61 -5.04
N ILE A 129 5.93 3.30 -5.76
CA ILE A 129 6.04 3.55 -7.21
C ILE A 129 6.73 4.90 -7.44
N VAL A 130 7.70 4.94 -8.33
CA VAL A 130 8.37 6.18 -8.78
C VAL A 130 7.50 6.88 -9.81
N VAL A 131 7.27 8.19 -9.63
CA VAL A 131 6.32 8.97 -10.42
C VAL A 131 6.92 10.27 -11.01
N ASN A 132 8.24 10.35 -11.19
CA ASN A 132 8.87 11.53 -11.77
C ASN A 132 8.39 11.76 -13.22
N ASP A 133 9.12 11.22 -14.21
CA ASP A 133 8.80 11.38 -15.63
C ASP A 133 7.92 10.23 -16.16
N LYS A 134 8.18 9.02 -15.66
CA LYS A 134 7.43 7.81 -16.01
C LYS A 134 7.09 7.05 -14.74
N VAL A 135 5.88 6.49 -14.71
CA VAL A 135 5.47 5.57 -13.65
C VAL A 135 6.35 4.32 -13.75
N SER A 136 7.05 3.99 -12.67
CA SER A 136 7.97 2.86 -12.67
C SER A 136 8.20 2.31 -11.26
N VAL A 137 8.62 1.05 -11.19
CA VAL A 137 9.10 0.45 -9.95
C VAL A 137 10.58 0.80 -9.76
N PRO A 138 11.10 0.93 -8.52
CA PRO A 138 12.50 1.19 -8.25
C PRO A 138 13.46 0.28 -9.02
N ALA A 139 14.52 0.84 -9.60
CA ALA A 139 15.49 0.07 -10.39
C ALA A 139 16.13 -1.08 -9.58
N SER A 140 16.39 -0.87 -8.27
CA SER A 140 16.89 -1.91 -7.37
C SER A 140 15.93 -3.10 -7.27
N TYR A 141 14.63 -2.83 -7.10
CA TYR A 141 13.60 -3.87 -7.05
C TYR A 141 13.50 -4.64 -8.37
N ARG A 142 13.50 -3.94 -9.52
CA ARG A 142 13.52 -4.57 -10.84
C ARG A 142 14.75 -5.45 -11.04
N LYS A 143 15.94 -4.98 -10.60
CA LYS A 143 17.19 -5.73 -10.67
C LYS A 143 17.11 -7.00 -9.82
N GLU A 144 16.59 -6.91 -8.61
CA GLU A 144 16.41 -8.06 -7.72
C GLU A 144 15.50 -9.12 -8.35
N VAL A 145 14.31 -8.72 -8.84
CA VAL A 145 13.37 -9.65 -9.48
C VAL A 145 13.97 -10.27 -10.75
N ARG A 146 14.71 -9.50 -11.57
CA ARG A 146 15.44 -10.06 -12.72
C ARG A 146 16.45 -11.11 -12.31
N GLN A 147 17.16 -10.86 -11.25
CA GLN A 147 18.16 -11.78 -10.71
C GLN A 147 17.50 -13.06 -10.18
N ASP A 148 16.40 -12.94 -9.45
CA ASP A 148 15.63 -14.08 -8.95
C ASP A 148 15.14 -14.97 -10.11
N VAL A 149 14.52 -14.37 -11.13
CA VAL A 149 14.08 -15.10 -12.33
C VAL A 149 15.24 -15.80 -13.02
N TYR A 150 16.35 -15.08 -13.26
CA TYR A 150 17.52 -15.62 -13.93
C TYR A 150 18.09 -16.85 -13.21
N TYR A 151 18.21 -16.79 -11.89
CA TYR A 151 18.75 -17.90 -11.11
C TYR A 151 17.79 -19.09 -11.03
N CYS A 152 16.49 -18.85 -10.90
CA CYS A 152 15.50 -19.94 -10.96
C CYS A 152 15.54 -20.67 -12.30
N MET A 153 15.63 -19.91 -13.42
CA MET A 153 15.70 -20.49 -14.76
C MET A 153 17.00 -21.25 -15.02
N LYS A 154 18.14 -20.73 -14.53
CA LYS A 154 19.46 -21.27 -14.86
C LYS A 154 19.88 -22.43 -13.95
N PHE A 155 19.54 -22.39 -12.68
CA PHE A 155 20.05 -23.33 -11.67
C PHE A 155 18.94 -24.12 -10.97
N GLY A 156 17.69 -23.86 -11.29
CA GLY A 156 16.54 -24.43 -10.59
C GLY A 156 16.14 -23.63 -9.33
N VAL A 157 14.90 -23.83 -8.92
CA VAL A 157 14.28 -23.07 -7.81
C VAL A 157 14.92 -23.44 -6.49
N GLN A 158 15.13 -24.72 -6.22
CA GLN A 158 15.71 -25.20 -4.97
C GLN A 158 17.13 -24.63 -4.74
N ALA A 159 18.02 -24.74 -5.74
CA ALA A 159 19.39 -24.22 -5.65
C ALA A 159 19.42 -22.69 -5.45
N HIS A 160 18.46 -21.97 -6.03
CA HIS A 160 18.30 -20.53 -5.81
C HIS A 160 17.89 -20.23 -4.37
N LEU A 161 16.92 -20.97 -3.81
CA LEU A 161 16.45 -20.81 -2.43
C LEU A 161 17.56 -21.09 -1.43
N GLU A 162 18.35 -22.15 -1.62
CA GLU A 162 19.51 -22.50 -0.80
C GLU A 162 20.55 -21.38 -0.81
N ARG A 163 20.90 -20.87 -1.99
CA ARG A 163 21.87 -19.78 -2.15
C ARG A 163 21.42 -18.48 -1.46
N ARG A 164 20.11 -18.20 -1.45
CA ARG A 164 19.55 -17.01 -0.79
C ARG A 164 19.32 -17.20 0.71
N GLY A 165 19.40 -18.42 1.23
CA GLY A 165 19.09 -18.74 2.62
C GLY A 165 17.60 -18.55 2.93
N GLU A 166 16.71 -18.83 1.98
CA GLU A 166 15.26 -18.69 2.14
C GLU A 166 14.67 -19.88 2.89
N GLU A 167 15.11 -20.07 4.14
CA GLU A 167 14.75 -21.21 5.01
C GLU A 167 13.25 -21.46 5.12
N LYS A 168 12.43 -20.42 5.11
CA LYS A 168 10.97 -20.56 5.22
C LYS A 168 10.36 -21.36 4.08
N TYR A 169 10.94 -21.28 2.88
CA TYR A 169 10.50 -22.04 1.71
C TYR A 169 11.18 -23.42 1.69
N LEU A 170 12.47 -23.50 2.00
CA LEU A 170 13.22 -24.76 2.04
C LEU A 170 12.62 -25.77 3.03
N LYS A 171 12.16 -25.31 4.20
CA LYS A 171 11.49 -26.17 5.20
C LYS A 171 10.15 -26.76 4.73
N MET A 172 9.57 -26.25 3.66
CA MET A 172 8.29 -26.71 3.09
C MET A 172 8.48 -27.74 1.95
N GLY A 173 9.72 -28.05 1.55
CA GLY A 173 10.01 -28.94 0.44
C GLY A 173 9.38 -28.47 -0.89
N PRO A 174 8.82 -29.38 -1.72
CA PRO A 174 8.22 -29.01 -3.00
C PRO A 174 7.12 -27.93 -2.91
N ALA A 175 6.31 -27.97 -1.87
CA ALA A 175 5.30 -26.93 -1.64
C ALA A 175 5.92 -25.54 -1.42
N GLY A 176 7.15 -25.48 -0.93
CA GLY A 176 7.90 -24.24 -0.78
C GLY A 176 8.33 -23.63 -2.09
N GLU A 177 8.72 -24.44 -3.06
CA GLU A 177 9.04 -23.98 -4.42
C GLU A 177 7.82 -23.36 -5.11
N VAL A 178 6.67 -24.04 -5.04
CA VAL A 178 5.39 -23.54 -5.55
C VAL A 178 5.04 -22.19 -4.92
N ARG A 179 5.17 -22.09 -3.61
CA ARG A 179 4.88 -20.85 -2.87
C ARG A 179 5.84 -19.72 -3.21
N TYR A 180 7.13 -20.02 -3.39
CA TYR A 180 8.12 -19.05 -3.81
C TYR A 180 7.85 -18.52 -5.22
N LEU A 181 7.62 -19.42 -6.20
CA LEU A 181 7.29 -19.05 -7.58
C LEU A 181 6.01 -18.22 -7.65
N THR A 182 5.00 -18.56 -6.84
CA THR A 182 3.77 -17.74 -6.72
C THR A 182 4.08 -16.32 -6.22
N SER A 183 4.96 -16.20 -5.21
CA SER A 183 5.43 -14.91 -4.73
C SER A 183 6.21 -14.12 -5.80
N LEU A 184 7.06 -14.81 -6.56
CA LEU A 184 7.84 -14.22 -7.65
C LEU A 184 6.94 -13.72 -8.79
N LEU A 185 5.88 -14.47 -9.14
CA LEU A 185 4.84 -14.02 -10.07
C LEU A 185 4.13 -12.75 -9.58
N GLY A 186 3.85 -12.66 -8.29
CA GLY A 186 3.28 -11.45 -7.67
C GLY A 186 4.21 -10.25 -7.82
N LYS A 187 5.52 -10.42 -7.59
CA LYS A 187 6.55 -9.38 -7.77
C LYS A 187 6.63 -8.92 -9.24
N ILE A 188 6.58 -9.85 -10.20
CA ILE A 188 6.56 -9.54 -11.63
C ILE A 188 5.26 -8.81 -12.00
N GLY A 189 4.11 -9.27 -11.50
CA GLY A 189 2.82 -8.63 -11.69
C GLY A 189 2.81 -7.18 -11.22
N PHE A 190 3.42 -6.89 -10.06
CA PHE A 190 3.58 -5.53 -9.54
C PHE A 190 4.44 -4.64 -10.47
N ILE A 191 5.52 -5.17 -11.04
CA ILE A 191 6.33 -4.42 -12.01
C ILE A 191 5.52 -4.12 -13.26
N LEU A 192 4.78 -5.09 -13.79
CA LEU A 192 3.96 -4.94 -14.98
C LEU A 192 2.76 -4.02 -14.76
N SER A 193 2.22 -3.92 -13.54
CA SER A 193 1.16 -2.95 -13.23
C SER A 193 1.63 -1.50 -13.37
N ALA A 194 2.92 -1.23 -13.09
CA ALA A 194 3.53 0.07 -13.24
C ALA A 194 4.11 0.31 -14.65
N ALA A 195 4.47 -0.74 -15.38
CA ALA A 195 5.07 -0.70 -16.71
C ALA A 195 4.52 -1.84 -17.60
N PRO A 196 3.26 -1.76 -18.07
CA PRO A 196 2.60 -2.84 -18.81
C PRO A 196 3.30 -3.24 -20.12
N GLY A 197 4.07 -2.33 -20.72
CA GLY A 197 4.81 -2.56 -21.97
C GLY A 197 6.23 -3.12 -21.80
N ASP A 198 6.63 -3.56 -20.59
CA ASP A 198 7.97 -4.12 -20.39
C ASP A 198 8.01 -5.56 -20.91
N ILE A 199 8.60 -5.72 -22.13
CA ILE A 199 8.68 -6.99 -22.85
C ILE A 199 9.39 -8.05 -22.00
N TRP A 200 10.52 -7.69 -21.39
CA TRP A 200 11.32 -8.63 -20.60
C TRP A 200 10.52 -9.23 -19.43
N PHE A 201 9.78 -8.40 -18.67
CA PHE A 201 8.97 -8.90 -17.55
C PHE A 201 7.72 -9.65 -18.02
N THR A 202 7.22 -9.38 -19.22
CA THR A 202 6.14 -10.16 -19.83
C THR A 202 6.61 -11.57 -20.15
N GLU A 203 7.77 -11.72 -20.80
CA GLU A 203 8.39 -13.01 -21.09
C GLU A 203 8.77 -13.76 -19.80
N ALA A 204 9.37 -13.06 -18.83
CA ALA A 204 9.71 -13.62 -17.53
C ALA A 204 8.49 -14.17 -16.77
N LYS A 205 7.34 -13.51 -16.89
CA LYS A 205 6.09 -13.98 -16.29
C LYS A 205 5.67 -15.33 -16.85
N GLU A 206 5.73 -15.52 -18.16
CA GLU A 206 5.37 -16.80 -18.78
C GLU A 206 6.38 -17.91 -18.45
N ALA A 207 7.68 -17.58 -18.43
CA ALA A 207 8.71 -18.51 -18.02
C ALA A 207 8.53 -18.99 -16.56
N VAL A 208 8.24 -18.07 -15.61
CA VAL A 208 7.99 -18.45 -14.22
C VAL A 208 6.68 -19.23 -14.06
N LYS A 209 5.66 -18.97 -14.88
CA LYS A 209 4.44 -19.81 -14.91
C LYS A 209 4.72 -21.24 -15.36
N SER A 210 5.62 -21.44 -16.33
CA SER A 210 6.02 -22.79 -16.75
C SER A 210 6.70 -23.52 -15.61
N LEU A 211 7.67 -22.90 -14.94
CA LEU A 211 8.32 -23.48 -13.75
C LEU A 211 7.32 -23.80 -12.65
N LEU A 212 6.30 -22.95 -12.45
CA LEU A 212 5.26 -23.19 -11.45
C LEU A 212 4.40 -24.41 -11.79
N ARG A 213 4.08 -24.63 -13.06
CA ARG A 213 3.33 -25.83 -13.50
C ARG A 213 4.16 -27.09 -13.28
N GLU A 214 5.43 -27.06 -13.67
CA GLU A 214 6.37 -28.18 -13.47
C GLU A 214 6.53 -28.51 -11.97
N ALA A 215 6.67 -27.50 -11.11
CA ALA A 215 6.79 -27.68 -9.66
C ALA A 215 5.49 -28.14 -8.98
N ALA A 216 4.33 -27.91 -9.62
CA ALA A 216 3.03 -28.33 -9.10
C ALA A 216 2.59 -29.73 -9.56
N GLU A 217 3.25 -30.32 -10.57
CA GLU A 217 2.98 -31.67 -11.01
C GLU A 217 3.51 -32.67 -9.94
N PRO A 218 2.72 -33.66 -9.56
CA PRO A 218 3.19 -34.71 -8.65
C PRO A 218 4.35 -35.46 -9.33
N VAL A 219 5.45 -35.65 -8.60
CA VAL A 219 6.56 -36.49 -9.04
C VAL A 219 5.99 -37.88 -9.31
N PRO A 220 6.10 -38.45 -10.54
CA PRO A 220 5.68 -39.81 -10.78
C PRO A 220 6.48 -40.75 -9.89
N GLU A 221 5.79 -41.66 -9.19
CA GLU A 221 6.36 -42.68 -8.31
C GLU A 221 7.28 -43.66 -9.08
#